data_d26de92330785ffdd58504e860df341a
#
_entry.id   d26de92330785ffdd58504e860df341a
#
_cell.length_a   1.000
_cell.length_b   1.000
_cell.length_c   1.000
_cell.angle_alpha   90.00
_cell.angle_beta   90.00
_cell.angle_gamma   90.00
#
_symmetry.space_group_name_H-M   'P 1'
#
loop_
_entity.id
_entity.type
_entity.pdbx_description
1 polymer ?
#
loop_
_entity_poly.entity_id
_entity_poly.type
_entity_poly.pdbx_seq_one_letter_code
_entity_poly.pdbx_strand_id
1 'polypeptide(L)'
;MIDVHLESLRVADDATRGATVGYLQTSPEYAMKRLLCAGAPDIYQVCKVFRAGERGGRHNPEFTMLEWYRHGLDHHALMHDVEALIRHVLESVQTFAASESITYCDAFQRRLGLDPLHAPVDAIMQAIEDAGMSVPDSMRAGGKSVIQSLPG
;
A
#
# COMPACT_ATOMS: atom_id res chain seq x y z
N MET A 1 9.13 14.42 5.96
CA MET A 1 8.53 14.35 4.62
C MET A 1 7.18 13.68 4.79
N ILE A 2 6.15 14.23 4.22
CA ILE A 2 4.78 13.73 4.32
C ILE A 2 4.47 13.06 2.98
N ASP A 3 3.97 11.84 3.02
CA ASP A 3 3.43 11.18 1.84
C ASP A 3 2.20 11.98 1.40
N VAL A 4 2.13 12.35 0.12
CA VAL A 4 1.07 13.22 -0.40
C VAL A 4 -0.32 12.59 -0.39
N HIS A 5 -0.39 11.26 -0.22
CA HIS A 5 -1.63 10.49 -0.21
C HIS A 5 -2.01 9.95 1.18
N LEU A 6 -1.13 10.13 2.18
CA LEU A 6 -1.34 9.63 3.54
C LEU A 6 -1.37 10.81 4.52
N GLU A 7 -2.42 10.90 5.30
CA GLU A 7 -2.55 11.92 6.32
C GLU A 7 -1.88 11.46 7.62
N SER A 8 -0.95 12.28 8.14
CA SER A 8 -0.23 12.01 9.38
C SER A 8 -1.01 12.49 10.60
N LEU A 9 -0.98 11.72 11.69
CA LEU A 9 -1.48 12.17 12.99
C LEU A 9 -0.55 13.23 13.57
N ARG A 10 -1.11 14.36 13.95
CA ARG A 10 -0.42 15.47 14.58
C ARG A 10 -0.17 15.18 16.06
N VAL A 11 1.02 15.47 16.52
CA VAL A 11 1.36 15.48 17.95
C VAL A 11 1.34 16.91 18.45
N ALA A 12 0.56 17.16 19.49
CA ALA A 12 0.49 18.44 20.18
C ALA A 12 0.96 18.27 21.62
N ASP A 13 1.61 19.31 22.15
CA ASP A 13 2.07 19.34 23.53
C ASP A 13 1.20 20.32 24.34
N ASP A 14 0.62 19.84 25.43
CA ASP A 14 -0.20 20.66 26.32
C ASP A 14 0.61 21.79 26.97
N ALA A 15 1.89 21.57 27.26
CA ALA A 15 2.77 22.60 27.79
C ALA A 15 2.94 23.80 26.83
N THR A 16 2.78 23.59 25.54
CA THR A 16 2.84 24.61 24.48
C THR A 16 1.44 25.09 24.03
N ARG A 17 0.39 24.89 24.87
CA ARG A 17 -1.00 25.24 24.58
C ARG A 17 -1.53 24.59 23.28
N GLY A 18 -1.16 23.34 23.04
CA GLY A 18 -1.60 22.58 21.90
C GLY A 18 -0.86 22.90 20.59
N ALA A 19 0.29 23.58 20.65
CA ALA A 19 1.12 23.77 19.46
C ALA A 19 1.60 22.42 18.90
N THR A 20 1.70 22.34 17.59
CA THR A 20 2.21 21.14 16.93
C THR A 20 3.71 20.99 17.21
N VAL A 21 4.09 19.88 17.83
CA VAL A 21 5.50 19.54 18.09
C VAL A 21 6.03 18.50 17.11
N GLY A 22 5.16 17.83 16.36
CA GLY A 22 5.56 16.85 15.35
C GLY A 22 4.37 16.11 14.73
N TYR A 23 4.72 15.10 13.96
CA TYR A 23 3.76 14.19 13.35
C TYR A 23 4.23 12.75 13.55
N LEU A 24 3.29 11.85 13.76
CA LEU A 24 3.58 10.42 13.81
C LEU A 24 3.85 9.90 12.40
N GLN A 25 4.76 8.93 12.31
CA GLN A 25 5.15 8.32 11.04
C GLN A 25 4.00 7.52 10.43
N THR A 26 3.83 7.64 9.12
CA THR A 26 2.89 6.83 8.33
C THR A 26 3.53 5.55 7.79
N SER A 27 4.86 5.51 7.72
CA SER A 27 5.72 4.39 7.32
C SER A 27 7.16 4.71 7.73
N PRO A 28 8.02 3.71 7.98
CA PRO A 28 9.45 3.91 8.20
C PRO A 28 10.26 4.12 6.90
N GLU A 29 9.63 4.07 5.72
CA GLU A 29 10.26 4.05 4.39
C GLU A 29 11.38 5.10 4.23
N TYR A 30 11.08 6.37 4.48
CA TYR A 30 12.05 7.45 4.27
C TYR A 30 13.26 7.36 5.19
N ALA A 31 13.05 6.94 6.44
CA ALA A 31 14.14 6.73 7.38
C ALA A 31 15.01 5.55 6.96
N MET A 32 14.39 4.43 6.57
CA MET A 32 15.08 3.23 6.10
C MET A 32 15.86 3.49 4.81
N LYS A 33 15.28 4.17 3.83
CA LYS A 33 15.98 4.54 2.59
C LYS A 33 17.18 5.44 2.84
N ARG A 34 17.10 6.36 3.81
CA ARG A 34 18.28 7.17 4.21
C ARG A 34 19.39 6.31 4.82
N LEU A 35 19.04 5.29 5.60
CA LEU A 35 20.03 4.34 6.13
C LEU A 35 20.71 3.56 5.01
N LEU A 36 19.95 3.07 4.01
CA LEU A 36 20.51 2.39 2.84
C LEU A 36 21.46 3.30 2.06
N CYS A 37 21.08 4.56 1.84
CA CYS A 37 21.97 5.55 1.21
C CYS A 37 23.24 5.85 2.02
N ALA A 38 23.18 5.66 3.33
CA ALA A 38 24.33 5.79 4.22
C ALA A 38 25.19 4.50 4.32
N GLY A 39 24.87 3.48 3.51
CA GLY A 39 25.63 2.23 3.45
C GLY A 39 25.17 1.12 4.40
N ALA A 40 23.96 1.23 4.96
CA ALA A 40 23.39 0.12 5.73
C ALA A 40 23.23 -1.12 4.83
N PRO A 41 23.44 -2.35 5.35
CA PRO A 41 23.15 -3.59 4.61
C PRO A 41 21.64 -3.79 4.40
N ASP A 42 21.23 -4.98 4.01
CA ASP A 42 19.82 -5.38 4.04
C ASP A 42 19.22 -5.09 5.41
N ILE A 43 18.07 -4.44 5.42
CA ILE A 43 17.42 -4.01 6.67
C ILE A 43 15.94 -4.37 6.67
N TYR A 44 15.42 -4.61 7.86
CA TYR A 44 13.98 -4.69 8.09
C TYR A 44 13.60 -3.97 9.37
N GLN A 45 12.33 -3.60 9.47
CA GLN A 45 11.76 -2.97 10.66
C GLN A 45 10.34 -3.47 10.89
N VAL A 46 10.03 -3.79 12.14
CA VAL A 46 8.66 -4.00 12.62
C VAL A 46 8.34 -2.86 13.58
N CYS A 47 7.41 -2.00 13.23
CA CYS A 47 7.11 -0.82 14.02
C CYS A 47 5.65 -0.41 13.97
N LYS A 48 5.24 0.45 14.91
CA LYS A 48 3.95 1.12 14.86
C LYS A 48 4.00 2.26 13.85
N VAL A 49 2.94 2.34 13.05
CA VAL A 49 2.70 3.42 12.10
C VAL A 49 1.28 3.95 12.28
N PHE A 50 1.06 5.18 11.82
CA PHE A 50 -0.15 5.93 12.12
C PHE A 50 -0.65 6.65 10.87
N ARG A 51 -1.92 6.45 10.53
CA ARG A 51 -2.55 7.10 9.38
C ARG A 51 -3.89 7.68 9.80
N ALA A 52 -4.00 9.01 9.69
CA ALA A 52 -5.24 9.71 9.98
C ALA A 52 -6.30 9.38 8.93
N GLY A 53 -7.57 9.39 9.33
CA GLY A 53 -8.67 9.15 8.41
C GLY A 53 -8.91 7.68 8.04
N GLU A 54 -7.94 6.80 8.22
CA GLU A 54 -8.08 5.38 7.90
C GLU A 54 -8.82 4.65 9.03
N ARG A 55 -10.17 4.64 8.95
CA ARG A 55 -11.05 3.92 9.87
C ARG A 55 -12.08 3.12 9.09
N GLY A 56 -12.12 1.81 9.31
CA GLY A 56 -13.06 0.93 8.62
C GLY A 56 -12.93 -0.52 9.06
N GLY A 57 -13.67 -1.40 8.42
CA GLY A 57 -13.66 -2.84 8.74
C GLY A 57 -12.30 -3.52 8.55
N ARG A 58 -11.40 -2.91 7.79
CA ARG A 58 -10.05 -3.44 7.49
C ARG A 58 -8.93 -2.46 7.86
N HIS A 59 -9.24 -1.29 8.41
CA HIS A 59 -8.25 -0.23 8.66
C HIS A 59 -8.36 0.29 10.09
N ASN A 60 -7.21 0.40 10.75
CA ASN A 60 -7.04 1.07 12.03
C ASN A 60 -6.07 2.25 11.86
N PRO A 61 -6.30 3.39 12.54
CA PRO A 61 -5.40 4.54 12.49
C PRO A 61 -3.99 4.25 13.02
N GLU A 62 -3.86 3.23 13.88
CA GLU A 62 -2.60 2.68 14.38
C GLU A 62 -2.53 1.20 14.01
N PHE A 63 -1.44 0.79 13.40
CA PHE A 63 -1.17 -0.62 13.12
C PHE A 63 0.31 -0.93 13.14
N THR A 64 0.65 -2.21 13.14
CA THR A 64 2.04 -2.66 13.06
C THR A 64 2.38 -2.96 11.60
N MET A 65 3.45 -2.35 11.13
CA MET A 65 3.98 -2.55 9.78
C MET A 65 5.29 -3.32 9.85
N LEU A 66 5.43 -4.31 8.98
CA LEU A 66 6.72 -4.91 8.63
C LEU A 66 7.14 -4.35 7.28
N GLU A 67 8.33 -3.77 7.24
CA GLU A 67 8.92 -3.23 6.02
C GLU A 67 10.37 -3.67 5.93
N TRP A 68 10.86 -4.04 4.74
CA TRP A 68 12.24 -4.46 4.54
C TRP A 68 12.78 -4.07 3.18
N TYR A 69 14.10 -4.00 3.09
CA TYR A 69 14.84 -3.66 1.88
C TYR A 69 16.00 -4.62 1.70
N ARG A 70 16.19 -5.11 0.49
CA ARG A 70 17.23 -6.05 0.08
C ARG A 70 18.03 -5.48 -1.06
N HIS A 71 19.34 -5.35 -0.87
CA HIS A 71 20.24 -4.91 -1.94
C HIS A 71 20.34 -5.94 -3.07
N GLY A 72 20.40 -5.45 -4.30
CA GLY A 72 20.64 -6.29 -5.47
C GLY A 72 19.48 -7.19 -5.89
N LEU A 73 18.34 -7.17 -5.19
CA LEU A 73 17.15 -7.88 -5.60
C LEU A 73 16.27 -6.97 -6.47
N ASP A 74 15.77 -7.54 -7.57
CA ASP A 74 14.70 -6.94 -8.34
C ASP A 74 13.32 -7.31 -7.74
N HIS A 75 12.26 -6.80 -8.34
CA HIS A 75 10.90 -7.06 -7.86
C HIS A 75 10.49 -8.54 -7.99
N HIS A 76 11.02 -9.28 -8.97
CA HIS A 76 10.73 -10.72 -9.10
C HIS A 76 11.33 -11.52 -7.94
N ALA A 77 12.59 -11.24 -7.60
CA ALA A 77 13.24 -11.87 -6.45
C ALA A 77 12.54 -11.47 -5.13
N LEU A 78 12.11 -10.21 -5.01
CA LEU A 78 11.35 -9.74 -3.85
C LEU A 78 9.98 -10.43 -3.73
N MET A 79 9.30 -10.74 -4.85
CA MET A 79 8.05 -11.51 -4.82
C MET A 79 8.25 -12.90 -4.19
N HIS A 80 9.35 -13.58 -4.49
CA HIS A 80 9.69 -14.85 -3.84
C HIS A 80 9.98 -14.70 -2.34
N ASP A 81 10.65 -13.62 -1.93
CA ASP A 81 10.87 -13.30 -0.52
C ASP A 81 9.54 -13.12 0.23
N VAL A 82 8.60 -12.38 -0.37
CA VAL A 82 7.25 -12.17 0.19
C VAL A 82 6.49 -13.49 0.32
N GLU A 83 6.51 -14.32 -0.74
CA GLU A 83 5.86 -15.63 -0.71
C GLU A 83 6.43 -16.52 0.39
N ALA A 84 7.76 -16.59 0.50
CA ALA A 84 8.43 -17.38 1.52
C ALA A 84 8.06 -16.92 2.93
N LEU A 85 8.01 -15.61 3.17
CA LEU A 85 7.58 -15.05 4.46
C LEU A 85 6.14 -15.45 4.80
N ILE A 86 5.20 -15.24 3.86
CA ILE A 86 3.78 -15.56 4.07
C ILE A 86 3.61 -17.06 4.37
N ARG A 87 4.26 -17.94 3.60
CA ARG A 87 4.21 -19.38 3.82
C ARG A 87 4.75 -19.73 5.19
N HIS A 88 5.92 -19.23 5.55
CA HIS A 88 6.56 -19.52 6.85
C HIS A 88 5.68 -19.10 8.03
N VAL A 89 5.06 -17.92 7.97
CA VAL A 89 4.24 -17.41 9.08
C VAL A 89 2.90 -18.13 9.20
N LEU A 90 2.30 -18.54 8.08
CA LEU A 90 0.93 -19.06 8.06
C LEU A 90 0.83 -20.57 7.82
N GLU A 91 1.94 -21.28 7.56
CA GLU A 91 1.93 -22.72 7.24
C GLU A 91 1.28 -23.59 8.33
N SER A 92 1.31 -23.14 9.59
CA SER A 92 0.69 -23.84 10.72
C SER A 92 -0.83 -23.69 10.77
N VAL A 93 -1.40 -22.71 10.06
CA VAL A 93 -2.83 -22.37 10.12
C VAL A 93 -3.53 -22.49 8.78
N GLN A 94 -2.79 -22.47 7.68
CA GLN A 94 -3.36 -22.48 6.33
C GLN A 94 -2.45 -23.19 5.32
N THR A 95 -3.07 -23.98 4.44
CA THR A 95 -2.40 -24.55 3.27
C THR A 95 -2.51 -23.59 2.09
N PHE A 96 -1.39 -23.36 1.41
CA PHE A 96 -1.34 -22.47 0.24
C PHE A 96 -1.20 -23.29 -1.05
N ALA A 97 -1.96 -22.92 -2.06
CA ALA A 97 -1.71 -23.34 -3.45
C ALA A 97 -0.37 -22.76 -3.94
N ALA A 98 0.10 -23.23 -5.08
CA ALA A 98 1.23 -22.61 -5.76
C ALA A 98 0.91 -21.16 -6.11
N SER A 99 1.87 -20.27 -5.90
CA SER A 99 1.72 -18.86 -6.27
C SER A 99 1.76 -18.71 -7.79
N GLU A 100 1.01 -17.76 -8.29
CA GLU A 100 1.03 -17.38 -9.70
C GLU A 100 1.59 -15.96 -9.81
N SER A 101 2.59 -15.78 -10.67
CA SER A 101 3.05 -14.46 -11.07
C SER A 101 2.22 -13.98 -12.25
N ILE A 102 1.58 -12.83 -12.09
CA ILE A 102 0.66 -12.26 -13.08
C ILE A 102 0.99 -10.78 -13.28
N THR A 103 0.92 -10.30 -14.50
CA THR A 103 1.09 -8.87 -14.77
C THR A 103 -0.16 -8.08 -14.37
N TYR A 104 0.01 -6.78 -14.13
CA TYR A 104 -1.10 -5.87 -13.84
C TYR A 104 -2.17 -5.92 -14.95
N CYS A 105 -1.76 -5.86 -16.22
CA CYS A 105 -2.68 -5.95 -17.35
C CYS A 105 -3.42 -7.28 -17.41
N ASP A 106 -2.72 -8.42 -17.18
CA ASP A 106 -3.37 -9.73 -17.17
C ASP A 106 -4.37 -9.89 -16.03
N ALA A 107 -4.07 -9.31 -14.86
CA ALA A 107 -4.99 -9.32 -13.73
C ALA A 107 -6.30 -8.59 -14.08
N PHE A 108 -6.21 -7.41 -14.69
CA PHE A 108 -7.37 -6.65 -15.16
C PHE A 108 -8.11 -7.36 -16.30
N GLN A 109 -7.36 -7.89 -17.28
CA GLN A 109 -7.96 -8.65 -18.38
C GLN A 109 -8.74 -9.86 -17.88
N ARG A 110 -8.20 -10.63 -16.93
CA ARG A 110 -8.89 -11.78 -16.35
C ARG A 110 -10.12 -11.40 -15.55
N ARG A 111 -10.07 -10.29 -14.81
CA ARG A 111 -11.15 -9.92 -13.89
C ARG A 111 -12.23 -9.07 -14.53
N LEU A 112 -11.85 -8.15 -15.38
CA LEU A 112 -12.71 -7.10 -15.94
C LEU A 112 -12.81 -7.14 -17.47
N GLY A 113 -12.03 -7.98 -18.16
CA GLY A 113 -12.05 -8.11 -19.61
C GLY A 113 -11.49 -6.88 -20.36
N LEU A 114 -10.67 -6.05 -19.70
CA LEU A 114 -10.13 -4.82 -20.30
C LEU A 114 -8.63 -4.62 -19.99
N ASP A 115 -7.98 -3.83 -20.84
CA ASP A 115 -6.60 -3.36 -20.61
C ASP A 115 -6.64 -2.01 -19.84
N PRO A 116 -6.18 -1.97 -18.58
CA PRO A 116 -6.28 -0.76 -17.74
C PRO A 116 -5.39 0.39 -18.20
N LEU A 117 -4.38 0.12 -19.02
CA LEU A 117 -3.44 1.14 -19.52
C LEU A 117 -3.96 1.87 -20.76
N HIS A 118 -4.84 1.23 -21.53
CA HIS A 118 -5.34 1.74 -22.81
C HIS A 118 -6.85 1.94 -22.84
N ALA A 119 -7.60 1.34 -21.91
CA ALA A 119 -9.05 1.48 -21.87
C ALA A 119 -9.45 2.93 -21.53
N PRO A 120 -10.52 3.46 -22.15
CA PRO A 120 -11.10 4.73 -21.75
C PRO A 120 -11.55 4.69 -20.28
N VAL A 121 -11.47 5.83 -19.59
CA VAL A 121 -11.86 5.94 -18.16
C VAL A 121 -13.29 5.47 -17.94
N ASP A 122 -14.21 5.84 -18.81
CA ASP A 122 -15.63 5.43 -18.71
C ASP A 122 -15.81 3.93 -18.81
N ALA A 123 -15.02 3.24 -19.65
CA ALA A 123 -15.05 1.79 -19.75
C ALA A 123 -14.51 1.12 -18.47
N ILE A 124 -13.49 1.71 -17.85
CA ILE A 124 -12.96 1.22 -16.56
C ILE A 124 -14.02 1.41 -15.47
N MET A 125 -14.65 2.58 -15.39
CA MET A 125 -15.69 2.87 -14.41
C MET A 125 -16.88 1.91 -14.55
N GLN A 126 -17.33 1.70 -15.78
CA GLN A 126 -18.42 0.76 -16.06
C GLN A 126 -18.06 -0.69 -15.63
N ALA A 127 -16.85 -1.15 -15.96
CA ALA A 127 -16.40 -2.47 -15.56
C ALA A 127 -16.30 -2.65 -14.04
N ILE A 128 -15.95 -1.61 -13.30
CA ILE A 128 -15.96 -1.60 -11.82
C ILE A 128 -17.39 -1.74 -11.29
N GLU A 129 -18.35 -0.98 -11.86
CA GLU A 129 -19.77 -1.04 -11.49
C GLU A 129 -20.37 -2.41 -11.82
N ASP A 130 -20.08 -2.96 -13.00
CA ASP A 130 -20.53 -4.29 -13.43
C ASP A 130 -19.99 -5.41 -12.52
N ALA A 131 -18.80 -5.20 -11.94
CA ALA A 131 -18.22 -6.08 -10.93
C ALA A 131 -18.83 -5.91 -9.52
N GLY A 132 -19.87 -5.08 -9.37
CA GLY A 132 -20.59 -4.85 -8.11
C GLY A 132 -19.85 -3.94 -7.13
N MET A 133 -18.86 -3.18 -7.61
CA MET A 133 -18.11 -2.20 -6.80
C MET A 133 -18.65 -0.79 -7.07
N SER A 134 -18.63 0.07 -6.03
CA SER A 134 -19.00 1.48 -6.19
C SER A 134 -17.81 2.33 -6.58
N VAL A 135 -17.96 3.18 -7.59
CA VAL A 135 -16.97 4.19 -7.94
C VAL A 135 -17.28 5.48 -7.15
N PRO A 136 -16.34 5.97 -6.30
CA PRO A 136 -16.54 7.20 -5.55
C PRO A 136 -16.76 8.42 -6.46
N ASP A 137 -17.60 9.37 -6.05
CA ASP A 137 -17.90 10.57 -6.83
C ASP A 137 -16.66 11.42 -7.11
N SER A 138 -15.68 11.43 -6.20
CA SER A 138 -14.39 12.10 -6.40
C SER A 138 -13.60 11.58 -7.60
N MET A 139 -13.79 10.31 -7.96
CA MET A 139 -13.15 9.70 -9.14
C MET A 139 -13.89 10.04 -10.44
N ARG A 140 -15.21 10.21 -10.38
CA ARG A 140 -16.03 10.64 -11.53
C ARG A 140 -15.67 12.03 -11.99
N ALA A 141 -15.25 12.92 -11.08
CA ALA A 141 -14.91 14.32 -11.36
C ALA A 141 -13.48 14.53 -11.90
N GLY A 142 -12.57 13.55 -11.80
CA GLY A 142 -11.14 13.77 -12.00
C GLY A 142 -10.39 12.77 -12.88
N GLY A 143 -11.00 12.19 -13.88
CA GLY A 143 -10.53 11.30 -14.98
C GLY A 143 -9.12 10.67 -14.98
N LYS A 144 -8.16 11.16 -14.21
CA LYS A 144 -6.78 10.67 -14.15
C LYS A 144 -6.44 9.89 -12.87
N SER A 145 -7.31 9.90 -11.87
CA SER A 145 -7.06 9.30 -10.54
C SER A 145 -7.68 7.92 -10.34
N VAL A 146 -8.47 7.44 -11.29
CA VAL A 146 -9.28 6.20 -11.12
C VAL A 146 -8.40 4.96 -10.98
N ILE A 147 -7.29 4.88 -11.72
CA ILE A 147 -6.41 3.70 -11.72
C ILE A 147 -5.61 3.57 -10.42
N GLN A 148 -5.29 4.71 -9.77
CA GLN A 148 -4.50 4.73 -8.53
C GLN A 148 -5.30 4.39 -7.27
N SER A 149 -6.61 4.31 -7.37
CA SER A 149 -7.52 4.17 -6.23
C SER A 149 -8.22 2.81 -6.16
N LEU A 150 -7.84 1.86 -7.01
CA LEU A 150 -8.35 0.50 -6.91
C LEU A 150 -7.75 -0.17 -5.67
N PRO A 151 -8.56 -0.73 -4.77
CA PRO A 151 -8.06 -1.46 -3.62
C PRO A 151 -7.31 -2.71 -4.09
N GLY A 152 -6.06 -2.85 -3.62
CA GLY A 152 -5.26 -4.05 -3.79
C GLY A 152 -5.84 -5.26 -3.05
#